data_b26641330bbee437c6eddf38ab7465ba
#
_entry.id   b26641330bbee437c6eddf38ab7465ba
#
_cell.length_a   1.000
_cell.length_b   1.000
_cell.length_c   1.000
_cell.angle_alpha   90.00
_cell.angle_beta   90.00
_cell.angle_gamma   90.00
#
_symmetry.space_group_name_H-M   'P 1'
#
loop_
_entity.id
_entity.type
_entity.pdbx_description
1 polymer ?
#
loop_
_entity_poly.entity_id
_entity_poly.type
_entity_poly.pdbx_seq_one_letter_code
_entity_poly.pdbx_strand_id
1 'polypeptide(L)'
;MKILWIDLNSSYAHSSLALPALHAQIMTDPSIEWEIVSATINENTGMIVDEIYRHRPDILAATTWLFNHEQLMHVASRVKALLPEACLVLGGPEFLGDNEEFLRKNPFVDCVFRGEGEEVFPQWLTCWNHPEQWHTVPGLCYLTPNKEYKDNGIARVLNFAGLVPPEQSRFFNWSKPFVQLETTRGCFNTCAFCVSGGEKPVRTLSIESIRERLQLIHAHGIKNVRVLDRTFNYNPRRAKELLRLFLEFHPDIRFHLEIHPALLSEELKEELSLLPKGLLHLEAGIQSLREPVLEKSRRMGKLSDALDGLRFLCALPNMETHADLIAGLPLYHLHEIFEDVRTLAGYAAGEIQLESLKLLPGTEMRRKAEELGIKYSPLPPYEVLQTHEISVSELQTARQLSRLLDGFYNTPAWQALTRELILNDEQFLHRFLAYLTKANLIDQPMSLEKRGLILYEFCKQNYPEYQIQAAIAWIEAGMSLKKLPAEKVWTKRQIPPATWNIIYGEYKESLRLCFLPADEKGEHGYWFGFESEIQKASPVFKART
;
A
#
# COMPACT_ATOMS: atom_id res chain seq x y z
N MET A 1 5.59 -0.73 -37.55
CA MET A 1 5.23 0.30 -36.58
C MET A 1 5.97 0.00 -35.27
N LYS A 2 6.67 1.00 -34.74
CA LYS A 2 7.48 0.84 -33.52
C LYS A 2 6.84 1.58 -32.34
N ILE A 3 6.46 0.84 -31.29
CA ILE A 3 5.91 1.39 -30.06
C ILE A 3 6.97 1.35 -28.97
N LEU A 4 7.24 2.47 -28.34
CA LEU A 4 8.06 2.56 -27.15
C LEU A 4 7.18 2.85 -25.93
N TRP A 5 7.24 1.96 -24.95
CA TRP A 5 6.58 2.15 -23.66
C TRP A 5 7.52 2.83 -22.68
N ILE A 6 7.06 3.91 -22.06
CA ILE A 6 7.77 4.61 -20.99
C ILE A 6 7.20 4.12 -19.66
N ASP A 7 8.00 3.34 -18.92
CA ASP A 7 7.60 2.71 -17.64
C ASP A 7 8.29 3.41 -16.47
N LEU A 8 7.66 4.48 -15.95
CA LEU A 8 8.17 5.22 -14.78
C LEU A 8 7.50 4.74 -13.50
N ASN A 9 8.25 4.02 -12.67
CA ASN A 9 7.80 3.44 -11.42
C ASN A 9 8.19 4.29 -10.19
N SER A 10 7.43 4.15 -9.08
CA SER A 10 7.75 4.83 -7.80
C SER A 10 9.01 4.25 -7.16
N SER A 11 9.28 2.97 -7.36
CA SER A 11 10.47 2.27 -6.87
C SER A 11 10.78 1.04 -7.72
N TYR A 12 11.97 0.48 -7.55
CA TYR A 12 12.38 -0.75 -8.24
C TYR A 12 11.56 -2.00 -7.85
N ALA A 13 10.85 -1.97 -6.72
CA ALA A 13 10.02 -3.09 -6.27
C ALA A 13 8.70 -3.20 -7.03
N HIS A 14 8.20 -2.11 -7.61
CA HIS A 14 6.93 -2.07 -8.30
C HIS A 14 7.07 -2.34 -9.80
N SER A 15 5.99 -2.84 -10.39
CA SER A 15 5.79 -2.92 -11.84
C SER A 15 4.32 -2.62 -12.15
N SER A 16 4.06 -2.01 -13.31
CA SER A 16 2.70 -1.81 -13.81
C SER A 16 2.25 -3.03 -14.59
N LEU A 17 0.97 -3.41 -14.47
CA LEU A 17 0.35 -4.41 -15.33
C LEU A 17 -0.11 -3.83 -16.68
N ALA A 18 -0.10 -2.50 -16.86
CA ALA A 18 -0.66 -1.89 -18.05
C ALA A 18 0.05 -2.33 -19.34
N LEU A 19 1.38 -2.22 -19.41
CA LEU A 19 2.14 -2.69 -20.57
C LEU A 19 1.91 -4.18 -20.87
N PRO A 20 2.13 -5.13 -19.93
CA PRO A 20 1.92 -6.53 -20.24
C PRO A 20 0.48 -6.86 -20.61
N ALA A 21 -0.53 -6.20 -20.01
CA ALA A 21 -1.93 -6.40 -20.34
C ALA A 21 -2.27 -5.95 -21.77
N LEU A 22 -1.79 -4.77 -22.20
CA LEU A 22 -2.00 -4.28 -23.55
C LEU A 22 -1.22 -5.09 -24.59
N HIS A 23 0.06 -5.37 -24.33
CA HIS A 23 0.89 -6.15 -25.22
C HIS A 23 0.33 -7.56 -25.44
N ALA A 24 -0.19 -8.21 -24.39
CA ALA A 24 -0.74 -9.56 -24.50
C ALA A 24 -1.88 -9.65 -25.55
N GLN A 25 -2.68 -8.59 -25.72
CA GLN A 25 -3.79 -8.60 -26.69
C GLN A 25 -3.35 -8.55 -28.15
N ILE A 26 -2.10 -8.13 -28.42
CA ILE A 26 -1.59 -7.92 -29.78
C ILE A 26 -0.17 -8.49 -30.00
N MET A 27 0.31 -9.33 -29.09
CA MET A 27 1.68 -9.87 -29.14
C MET A 27 1.96 -10.77 -30.35
N THR A 28 0.90 -11.22 -31.03
CA THR A 28 1.02 -12.08 -32.23
C THR A 28 1.09 -11.29 -33.53
N ASP A 29 0.92 -9.96 -33.49
CA ASP A 29 1.04 -9.11 -34.69
C ASP A 29 2.51 -8.80 -35.01
N PRO A 30 3.09 -9.40 -36.06
CA PRO A 30 4.51 -9.20 -36.40
C PRO A 30 4.80 -7.82 -36.99
N SER A 31 3.78 -7.04 -37.35
CA SER A 31 3.95 -5.69 -37.89
C SER A 31 4.24 -4.65 -36.79
N ILE A 32 4.07 -5.02 -35.51
CA ILE A 32 4.25 -4.15 -34.36
C ILE A 32 5.52 -4.56 -33.58
N GLU A 33 6.48 -3.67 -33.57
CA GLU A 33 7.67 -3.77 -32.74
C GLU A 33 7.47 -3.04 -31.42
N TRP A 34 7.66 -3.75 -30.30
CA TRP A 34 7.53 -3.16 -28.95
C TRP A 34 8.89 -3.04 -28.28
N GLU A 35 9.14 -1.88 -27.72
CA GLU A 35 10.28 -1.60 -26.86
C GLU A 35 9.83 -0.95 -25.54
N ILE A 36 10.70 -0.96 -24.53
CA ILE A 36 10.44 -0.41 -23.21
C ILE A 36 11.66 0.36 -22.70
N VAL A 37 11.43 1.54 -22.14
CA VAL A 37 12.39 2.25 -21.30
C VAL A 37 11.80 2.29 -19.89
N SER A 38 12.45 1.57 -18.97
CA SER A 38 12.04 1.49 -17.57
C SER A 38 12.96 2.30 -16.68
N ALA A 39 12.38 3.15 -15.84
CA ALA A 39 13.09 3.98 -14.88
C ALA A 39 12.25 4.20 -13.61
N THR A 40 12.85 4.78 -12.59
CA THR A 40 12.12 5.29 -11.42
C THR A 40 11.95 6.80 -11.50
N ILE A 41 10.96 7.33 -10.78
CA ILE A 41 10.72 8.78 -10.69
C ILE A 41 11.89 9.60 -10.12
N ASN A 42 12.88 8.93 -9.51
CA ASN A 42 14.05 9.56 -8.91
C ASN A 42 15.26 9.59 -9.88
N GLU A 43 15.16 8.99 -11.04
CA GLU A 43 16.25 8.96 -12.01
C GLU A 43 16.35 10.26 -12.83
N ASN A 44 17.54 10.48 -13.40
CA ASN A 44 17.81 11.72 -14.14
C ASN A 44 16.98 11.78 -15.42
N THR A 45 16.13 12.82 -15.53
CA THR A 45 15.25 13.05 -16.68
C THR A 45 16.01 13.09 -18.01
N GLY A 46 17.22 13.69 -18.04
CA GLY A 46 18.01 13.80 -19.27
C GLY A 46 18.48 12.44 -19.78
N MET A 47 18.85 11.51 -18.88
CA MET A 47 19.24 10.16 -19.26
C MET A 47 18.06 9.37 -19.84
N ILE A 48 16.88 9.49 -19.22
CA ILE A 48 15.66 8.84 -19.70
C ILE A 48 15.30 9.37 -21.11
N VAL A 49 15.37 10.68 -21.32
CA VAL A 49 15.11 11.33 -22.62
C VAL A 49 16.11 10.87 -23.70
N ASP A 50 17.41 10.81 -23.38
CA ASP A 50 18.44 10.34 -24.30
C ASP A 50 18.22 8.89 -24.72
N GLU A 51 17.87 8.03 -23.78
CA GLU A 51 17.55 6.63 -24.05
C GLU A 51 16.33 6.51 -24.98
N ILE A 52 15.21 7.17 -24.67
CA ILE A 52 14.00 7.17 -25.50
C ILE A 52 14.32 7.70 -26.93
N TYR A 53 15.10 8.77 -27.03
CA TYR A 53 15.46 9.37 -28.30
C TYR A 53 16.22 8.43 -29.25
N ARG A 54 17.05 7.55 -28.72
CA ARG A 54 17.81 6.55 -29.50
C ARG A 54 16.91 5.53 -30.19
N HIS A 55 15.76 5.22 -29.60
CA HIS A 55 14.83 4.23 -30.12
C HIS A 55 14.05 4.72 -31.36
N ARG A 56 13.87 6.04 -31.55
CA ARG A 56 13.13 6.61 -32.70
C ARG A 56 11.77 5.94 -32.93
N PRO A 57 10.87 5.90 -31.95
CA PRO A 57 9.58 5.24 -32.08
C PRO A 57 8.60 6.04 -32.96
N ASP A 58 7.63 5.33 -33.57
CA ASP A 58 6.46 5.93 -34.19
C ASP A 58 5.44 6.36 -33.13
N ILE A 59 5.30 5.56 -32.07
CA ILE A 59 4.37 5.78 -30.95
C ILE A 59 5.13 5.74 -29.63
N LEU A 60 4.88 6.75 -28.80
CA LEU A 60 5.26 6.81 -27.41
C LEU A 60 4.02 6.52 -26.55
N ALA A 61 4.07 5.52 -25.70
CA ALA A 61 2.95 5.15 -24.83
C ALA A 61 3.38 5.07 -23.37
N ALA A 62 2.50 5.48 -22.45
CA ALA A 62 2.78 5.39 -21.01
C ALA A 62 1.49 5.29 -20.18
N THR A 63 1.61 4.73 -18.97
CA THR A 63 0.59 4.84 -17.93
C THR A 63 0.93 5.98 -16.98
N THR A 64 -0.03 6.87 -16.79
CA THR A 64 0.08 8.01 -15.89
C THR A 64 -0.61 7.71 -14.56
N TRP A 65 0.18 7.75 -13.50
CA TRP A 65 -0.23 7.61 -12.12
C TRP A 65 0.04 8.91 -11.36
N LEU A 66 -0.64 9.13 -10.27
CA LEU A 66 -0.42 10.32 -9.44
C LEU A 66 1.05 10.50 -9.00
N PHE A 67 1.82 9.43 -8.85
CA PHE A 67 3.22 9.49 -8.41
C PHE A 67 4.23 9.76 -9.54
N ASN A 68 3.90 9.42 -10.81
CA ASN A 68 4.81 9.62 -11.94
C ASN A 68 4.40 10.77 -12.87
N HIS A 69 3.24 11.37 -12.65
CA HIS A 69 2.66 12.39 -13.52
C HIS A 69 3.65 13.50 -13.86
N GLU A 70 4.24 14.13 -12.85
CA GLU A 70 5.14 15.26 -13.02
C GLU A 70 6.39 14.87 -13.81
N GLN A 71 7.06 13.80 -13.39
CA GLN A 71 8.27 13.31 -14.06
C GLN A 71 7.98 12.85 -15.49
N LEU A 72 6.85 12.15 -15.70
CA LEU A 72 6.44 11.71 -17.03
C LEU A 72 6.19 12.89 -17.97
N MET A 73 5.53 13.96 -17.51
CA MET A 73 5.32 15.17 -18.31
C MET A 73 6.64 15.87 -18.64
N HIS A 74 7.57 15.91 -17.70
CA HIS A 74 8.92 16.44 -17.95
C HIS A 74 9.70 15.62 -18.99
N VAL A 75 9.61 14.29 -18.96
CA VAL A 75 10.22 13.42 -19.97
C VAL A 75 9.53 13.60 -21.31
N ALA A 76 8.20 13.44 -21.34
CA ALA A 76 7.40 13.45 -22.55
C ALA A 76 7.52 14.77 -23.35
N SER A 77 7.48 15.92 -22.68
CA SER A 77 7.63 17.22 -23.33
C SER A 77 8.98 17.37 -24.04
N ARG A 78 10.08 16.89 -23.43
CA ARG A 78 11.42 16.93 -24.03
C ARG A 78 11.55 15.97 -25.20
N VAL A 79 11.03 14.75 -25.04
CA VAL A 79 11.04 13.75 -26.11
C VAL A 79 10.25 14.25 -27.33
N LYS A 80 9.06 14.82 -27.13
CA LYS A 80 8.25 15.38 -28.22
C LYS A 80 8.90 16.59 -28.89
N ALA A 81 9.68 17.39 -28.17
CA ALA A 81 10.48 18.46 -28.76
C ALA A 81 11.59 17.93 -29.69
N LEU A 82 12.13 16.73 -29.39
CA LEU A 82 13.17 16.07 -30.20
C LEU A 82 12.58 15.20 -31.31
N LEU A 83 11.40 14.62 -31.09
CA LEU A 83 10.68 13.71 -31.99
C LEU A 83 9.24 14.19 -32.18
N PRO A 84 9.02 15.33 -32.87
CA PRO A 84 7.69 15.93 -32.99
C PRO A 84 6.68 15.03 -33.73
N GLU A 85 7.17 14.17 -34.65
CA GLU A 85 6.34 13.26 -35.45
C GLU A 85 5.88 12.02 -34.67
N ALA A 86 6.53 11.65 -33.55
CA ALA A 86 6.13 10.51 -32.75
C ALA A 86 4.78 10.79 -32.06
N CYS A 87 3.81 9.91 -32.22
CA CYS A 87 2.49 10.04 -31.57
C CYS A 87 2.61 9.70 -30.09
N LEU A 88 2.26 10.62 -29.19
CA LEU A 88 2.27 10.41 -27.75
C LEU A 88 0.87 10.10 -27.24
N VAL A 89 0.67 8.89 -26.76
CA VAL A 89 -0.57 8.43 -26.15
C VAL A 89 -0.37 8.08 -24.68
N LEU A 90 -1.25 8.57 -23.83
CA LEU A 90 -1.20 8.29 -22.40
C LEU A 90 -2.48 7.58 -21.95
N GLY A 91 -2.38 6.77 -20.89
CA GLY A 91 -3.49 6.12 -20.23
C GLY A 91 -3.29 6.11 -18.72
N GLY A 92 -4.19 5.46 -18.02
CA GLY A 92 -4.08 5.27 -16.58
C GLY A 92 -5.08 6.07 -15.76
N PRO A 93 -5.04 5.94 -14.42
CA PRO A 93 -6.07 6.49 -13.53
C PRO A 93 -6.13 8.03 -13.52
N GLU A 94 -5.08 8.73 -13.96
CA GLU A 94 -5.10 10.19 -14.09
C GLU A 94 -6.14 10.69 -15.08
N PHE A 95 -6.54 9.87 -16.05
CA PHE A 95 -7.46 10.26 -17.12
C PHE A 95 -8.92 9.80 -16.92
N LEU A 96 -9.28 9.30 -15.73
CA LEU A 96 -10.67 8.86 -15.45
C LEU A 96 -11.68 10.01 -15.34
N GLY A 97 -11.21 11.25 -15.16
CA GLY A 97 -12.02 12.46 -15.14
C GLY A 97 -12.22 13.10 -16.51
N ASP A 98 -12.49 14.41 -16.50
CA ASP A 98 -12.47 15.26 -17.68
C ASP A 98 -11.00 15.58 -18.03
N ASN A 99 -10.66 15.46 -19.32
CA ASN A 99 -9.29 15.59 -19.80
C ASN A 99 -9.05 16.84 -20.66
N GLU A 100 -10.05 17.71 -20.82
CA GLU A 100 -9.96 18.90 -21.68
C GLU A 100 -8.85 19.83 -21.22
N GLU A 101 -8.86 20.20 -19.95
CA GLU A 101 -7.86 21.11 -19.37
C GLU A 101 -6.45 20.53 -19.46
N PHE A 102 -6.29 19.23 -19.20
CA PHE A 102 -5.01 18.53 -19.32
C PHE A 102 -4.45 18.60 -20.74
N LEU A 103 -5.23 18.26 -21.76
CA LEU A 103 -4.81 18.28 -23.16
C LEU A 103 -4.52 19.71 -23.65
N ARG A 104 -5.29 20.69 -23.20
CA ARG A 104 -5.00 22.11 -23.55
C ARG A 104 -3.70 22.62 -22.94
N LYS A 105 -3.38 22.20 -21.71
CA LYS A 105 -2.13 22.57 -21.01
C LYS A 105 -0.90 21.82 -21.54
N ASN A 106 -1.10 20.63 -22.11
CA ASN A 106 -0.04 19.75 -22.60
C ASN A 106 -0.21 19.44 -24.10
N PRO A 107 -0.06 20.46 -24.99
CA PRO A 107 -0.32 20.30 -26.42
C PRO A 107 0.64 19.36 -27.15
N PHE A 108 1.65 18.85 -26.45
CA PHE A 108 2.57 17.81 -26.92
C PHE A 108 2.01 16.38 -26.72
N VAL A 109 0.90 16.21 -25.99
CA VAL A 109 0.18 14.95 -25.85
C VAL A 109 -0.88 14.88 -26.94
N ASP A 110 -0.82 13.85 -27.79
CA ASP A 110 -1.72 13.74 -28.94
C ASP A 110 -3.09 13.23 -28.53
N CYS A 111 -3.15 12.22 -27.62
CA CYS A 111 -4.40 11.71 -27.09
C CYS A 111 -4.21 11.00 -25.75
N VAL A 112 -5.33 10.80 -25.01
CA VAL A 112 -5.34 10.03 -23.78
C VAL A 112 -6.48 9.01 -23.77
N PHE A 113 -6.26 7.85 -23.18
CA PHE A 113 -7.29 6.83 -22.94
C PHE A 113 -7.94 7.03 -21.58
N ARG A 114 -9.27 7.05 -21.57
CA ARG A 114 -10.12 7.14 -20.40
C ARG A 114 -10.79 5.79 -20.14
N GLY A 115 -10.31 5.06 -19.14
CA GLY A 115 -10.81 3.74 -18.77
C GLY A 115 -9.87 2.60 -19.10
N GLU A 116 -10.42 1.45 -19.50
CA GLU A 116 -9.69 0.21 -19.73
C GLU A 116 -9.21 0.11 -21.16
N GLY A 117 -7.94 -0.23 -21.35
CA GLY A 117 -7.26 -0.13 -22.65
C GLY A 117 -7.25 -1.41 -23.49
N GLU A 118 -7.45 -2.58 -22.90
CA GLU A 118 -7.11 -3.87 -23.51
C GLU A 118 -7.86 -4.16 -24.82
N GLU A 119 -9.13 -3.72 -24.95
CA GLU A 119 -9.90 -3.88 -26.18
C GLU A 119 -9.76 -2.67 -27.12
N VAL A 120 -9.59 -1.46 -26.56
CA VAL A 120 -9.64 -0.22 -27.35
C VAL A 120 -8.27 0.25 -27.83
N PHE A 121 -7.18 -0.09 -27.16
CA PHE A 121 -5.83 0.23 -27.61
C PHE A 121 -5.47 -0.53 -28.92
N PRO A 122 -5.72 -1.84 -29.06
CA PRO A 122 -5.60 -2.55 -30.34
C PRO A 122 -6.44 -1.92 -31.48
N GLN A 123 -7.68 -1.51 -31.16
CA GLN A 123 -8.52 -0.83 -32.12
C GLN A 123 -7.91 0.51 -32.56
N TRP A 124 -7.42 1.32 -31.64
CA TRP A 124 -6.77 2.59 -31.95
C TRP A 124 -5.52 2.41 -32.81
N LEU A 125 -4.72 1.37 -32.57
CA LEU A 125 -3.52 1.08 -33.38
C LEU A 125 -3.84 0.88 -34.88
N THR A 126 -5.06 0.47 -35.25
CA THR A 126 -5.45 0.36 -36.65
C THR A 126 -5.65 1.71 -37.35
N CYS A 127 -5.78 2.79 -36.57
CA CYS A 127 -6.02 4.15 -37.08
C CYS A 127 -5.18 5.23 -36.34
N TRP A 128 -4.09 4.85 -35.68
CA TRP A 128 -3.29 5.78 -34.88
C TRP A 128 -2.77 7.00 -35.66
N ASN A 129 -2.43 6.84 -36.95
CA ASN A 129 -1.97 7.89 -37.87
C ASN A 129 -3.11 8.50 -38.69
N HIS A 130 -4.37 8.23 -38.36
CA HIS A 130 -5.57 8.73 -38.99
C HIS A 130 -6.49 9.43 -37.98
N PRO A 131 -6.13 10.65 -37.49
CA PRO A 131 -6.89 11.33 -36.42
C PRO A 131 -8.36 11.60 -36.76
N GLU A 132 -8.71 11.66 -38.04
CA GLU A 132 -10.10 11.78 -38.50
C GLU A 132 -10.96 10.56 -38.14
N GLN A 133 -10.35 9.40 -37.87
CA GLN A 133 -11.05 8.16 -37.46
C GLN A 133 -11.08 7.97 -35.94
N TRP A 134 -10.37 8.78 -35.17
CA TRP A 134 -10.27 8.63 -33.71
C TRP A 134 -11.63 8.74 -32.99
N HIS A 135 -12.60 9.41 -33.61
CA HIS A 135 -13.95 9.49 -33.06
C HIS A 135 -14.65 8.14 -32.94
N THR A 136 -14.15 7.09 -33.61
CA THR A 136 -14.71 5.72 -33.54
C THR A 136 -14.15 4.89 -32.39
N VAL A 137 -13.10 5.35 -31.72
CA VAL A 137 -12.40 4.59 -30.67
C VAL A 137 -12.98 4.95 -29.29
N PRO A 138 -13.66 4.04 -28.60
CA PRO A 138 -14.22 4.32 -27.28
C PRO A 138 -13.12 4.70 -26.28
N GLY A 139 -13.43 5.61 -25.37
CA GLY A 139 -12.52 6.04 -24.31
C GLY A 139 -11.37 6.96 -24.76
N LEU A 140 -11.25 7.27 -26.05
CA LEU A 140 -10.22 8.17 -26.53
C LEU A 140 -10.63 9.63 -26.31
N CYS A 141 -9.76 10.43 -25.69
CA CYS A 141 -9.91 11.88 -25.52
C CYS A 141 -8.75 12.58 -26.24
N TYR A 142 -9.06 13.60 -27.06
CA TYR A 142 -8.08 14.31 -27.87
C TYR A 142 -8.56 15.71 -28.28
N LEU A 143 -7.65 16.53 -28.77
CA LEU A 143 -7.96 17.81 -29.44
C LEU A 143 -7.90 17.62 -30.96
N THR A 144 -8.95 18.06 -31.67
CA THR A 144 -8.93 18.09 -33.12
C THR A 144 -7.92 19.12 -33.65
N PRO A 145 -7.56 19.11 -34.95
CA PRO A 145 -6.73 20.15 -35.54
C PRO A 145 -7.27 21.59 -35.32
N ASN A 146 -8.60 21.71 -35.21
CA ASN A 146 -9.28 22.98 -34.90
C ASN A 146 -9.31 23.29 -33.39
N LYS A 147 -8.61 22.50 -32.55
CA LYS A 147 -8.54 22.63 -31.09
C LYS A 147 -9.87 22.39 -30.38
N GLU A 148 -10.82 21.70 -31.01
CA GLU A 148 -12.03 21.23 -30.35
C GLU A 148 -11.69 19.98 -29.52
N TYR A 149 -12.15 19.95 -28.26
CA TYR A 149 -12.04 18.77 -27.43
C TYR A 149 -13.07 17.70 -27.84
N LYS A 150 -12.61 16.45 -27.93
CA LYS A 150 -13.46 15.28 -28.16
C LYS A 150 -13.22 14.28 -27.01
N ASP A 151 -14.32 13.82 -26.44
CA ASP A 151 -14.36 12.79 -25.39
C ASP A 151 -15.28 11.65 -25.87
N ASN A 152 -14.69 10.51 -26.18
CA ASN A 152 -15.45 9.32 -26.66
C ASN A 152 -15.95 8.46 -25.49
N GLY A 153 -16.11 9.03 -24.29
CA GLY A 153 -16.66 8.39 -23.11
C GLY A 153 -15.62 7.62 -22.29
N ILE A 154 -16.06 6.60 -21.59
CA ILE A 154 -15.20 5.73 -20.78
C ILE A 154 -15.16 4.33 -21.41
N ALA A 155 -13.99 3.86 -21.76
CA ALA A 155 -13.81 2.48 -22.21
C ALA A 155 -13.94 1.49 -21.05
N ARG A 156 -14.64 0.38 -21.31
CA ARG A 156 -14.77 -0.75 -20.40
C ARG A 156 -14.61 -2.04 -21.18
N VAL A 157 -13.78 -2.93 -20.68
CA VAL A 157 -13.62 -4.27 -21.22
C VAL A 157 -14.95 -5.02 -21.10
N LEU A 158 -15.50 -5.46 -22.22
CA LEU A 158 -16.78 -6.17 -22.25
C LEU A 158 -16.60 -7.65 -21.93
N ASN A 159 -15.55 -8.27 -22.45
CA ASN A 159 -15.24 -9.68 -22.24
C ASN A 159 -13.95 -9.86 -21.41
N PHE A 160 -14.05 -9.56 -20.11
CA PHE A 160 -12.90 -9.67 -19.19
C PHE A 160 -12.30 -11.09 -19.16
N ALA A 161 -13.14 -12.11 -19.22
CA ALA A 161 -12.71 -13.51 -19.22
C ALA A 161 -12.04 -13.94 -20.54
N GLY A 162 -12.24 -13.20 -21.62
CA GLY A 162 -11.65 -13.49 -22.93
C GLY A 162 -10.33 -12.78 -23.19
N LEU A 163 -9.86 -11.93 -22.27
CA LEU A 163 -8.56 -11.29 -22.41
C LEU A 163 -7.42 -12.30 -22.28
N VAL A 164 -6.38 -12.11 -23.09
CA VAL A 164 -5.13 -12.85 -22.93
C VAL A 164 -4.46 -12.39 -21.63
N PRO A 165 -4.08 -13.31 -20.72
CA PRO A 165 -3.47 -12.96 -19.45
C PRO A 165 -2.15 -12.18 -19.61
N PRO A 166 -1.92 -11.12 -18.80
CA PRO A 166 -0.70 -10.33 -18.87
C PRO A 166 0.58 -11.14 -18.61
N GLU A 167 0.49 -12.25 -17.89
CA GLU A 167 1.60 -13.18 -17.61
C GLU A 167 2.16 -13.84 -18.88
N GLN A 168 1.41 -13.85 -19.99
CA GLN A 168 1.88 -14.36 -21.29
C GLN A 168 2.72 -13.34 -22.06
N SER A 169 2.68 -12.08 -21.65
CA SER A 169 3.50 -11.02 -22.25
C SER A 169 4.97 -11.18 -21.87
N ARG A 170 5.89 -11.01 -22.85
CA ARG A 170 7.33 -10.94 -22.59
C ARG A 170 7.74 -9.77 -21.68
N PHE A 171 6.87 -8.78 -21.50
CA PHE A 171 7.07 -7.64 -20.62
C PHE A 171 6.55 -7.86 -19.20
N PHE A 172 5.98 -9.03 -18.90
CA PHE A 172 5.62 -9.35 -17.53
C PHE A 172 6.88 -9.57 -16.69
N ASN A 173 7.04 -8.80 -15.64
CA ASN A 173 8.31 -8.75 -14.89
C ASN A 173 8.35 -9.79 -13.76
N TRP A 174 8.91 -10.94 -14.04
CA TRP A 174 9.10 -12.05 -13.10
C TRP A 174 10.20 -11.84 -12.05
N SER A 175 11.03 -10.80 -12.18
CA SER A 175 12.14 -10.54 -11.25
C SER A 175 11.75 -9.71 -10.03
N LYS A 176 10.50 -9.28 -9.94
CA LYS A 176 10.01 -8.44 -8.83
C LYS A 176 9.75 -9.28 -7.58
N PRO A 177 9.82 -8.67 -6.37
CA PRO A 177 9.59 -9.37 -5.11
C PRO A 177 8.13 -9.84 -4.94
N PHE A 178 7.23 -9.27 -5.70
CA PHE A 178 5.82 -9.68 -5.79
C PHE A 178 5.26 -9.43 -7.19
N VAL A 179 4.22 -10.17 -7.53
CA VAL A 179 3.41 -9.92 -8.73
C VAL A 179 1.98 -9.56 -8.37
N GLN A 180 1.28 -8.96 -9.31
CA GLN A 180 -0.12 -8.57 -9.18
C GLN A 180 -1.00 -9.56 -9.94
N LEU A 181 -2.15 -9.91 -9.36
CA LEU A 181 -3.15 -10.81 -9.96
C LEU A 181 -4.53 -10.18 -9.83
N GLU A 182 -5.23 -10.02 -10.94
CA GLU A 182 -6.66 -9.70 -10.93
C GLU A 182 -7.47 -10.99 -10.97
N THR A 183 -8.45 -11.14 -10.06
CA THR A 183 -9.47 -12.18 -10.16
C THR A 183 -10.83 -11.59 -10.47
N THR A 184 -11.00 -10.30 -10.15
CA THR A 184 -12.20 -9.52 -10.45
C THR A 184 -11.84 -8.11 -10.90
N ARG A 185 -12.77 -7.46 -11.60
CA ARG A 185 -12.67 -6.05 -12.00
C ARG A 185 -14.01 -5.34 -11.75
N GLY A 186 -13.94 -4.13 -11.18
CA GLY A 186 -15.08 -3.38 -10.70
C GLY A 186 -15.30 -3.50 -9.19
N CYS A 187 -16.27 -2.74 -8.66
CA CYS A 187 -16.61 -2.75 -7.23
C CYS A 187 -18.12 -2.57 -7.02
N PHE A 188 -18.69 -3.34 -6.11
CA PHE A 188 -20.10 -3.22 -5.73
C PHE A 188 -20.36 -1.95 -4.90
N ASN A 189 -19.34 -1.48 -4.16
CA ASN A 189 -19.42 -0.32 -3.27
C ASN A 189 -19.46 1.00 -4.08
N THR A 190 -20.00 2.05 -3.47
CA THR A 190 -20.20 3.36 -4.11
C THR A 190 -19.42 4.49 -3.44
N CYS A 191 -18.27 4.17 -2.82
CA CYS A 191 -17.46 5.14 -2.11
C CYS A 191 -17.14 6.37 -2.98
N ALA A 192 -17.53 7.55 -2.51
CA ALA A 192 -17.43 8.80 -3.27
C ALA A 192 -15.98 9.25 -3.55
N PHE A 193 -15.01 8.79 -2.74
CA PHE A 193 -13.58 9.08 -2.87
C PHE A 193 -12.83 8.09 -3.78
N CYS A 194 -13.43 6.95 -4.13
CA CYS A 194 -12.75 5.86 -4.81
C CYS A 194 -12.98 5.90 -6.33
N VAL A 195 -11.92 5.72 -7.11
CA VAL A 195 -12.00 5.65 -8.58
C VAL A 195 -12.80 4.46 -9.10
N SER A 196 -12.88 3.37 -8.32
CA SER A 196 -13.69 2.19 -8.62
C SER A 196 -15.08 2.25 -7.98
N GLY A 197 -15.43 3.35 -7.32
CA GLY A 197 -16.75 3.52 -6.68
C GLY A 197 -17.91 3.45 -7.66
N GLY A 198 -18.76 2.43 -7.50
CA GLY A 198 -19.95 2.23 -8.37
C GLY A 198 -19.65 1.61 -9.73
N GLU A 199 -18.47 1.05 -9.95
CA GLU A 199 -18.12 0.34 -11.19
C GLU A 199 -18.79 -1.04 -11.23
N LYS A 200 -19.98 -1.08 -11.80
CA LYS A 200 -20.83 -2.28 -11.89
C LYS A 200 -21.10 -2.66 -13.34
N PRO A 201 -21.35 -3.98 -13.61
CA PRO A 201 -21.26 -5.11 -12.69
C PRO A 201 -19.79 -5.48 -12.36
N VAL A 202 -19.55 -6.18 -11.24
CA VAL A 202 -18.26 -6.79 -10.96
C VAL A 202 -18.06 -7.94 -11.95
N ARG A 203 -17.01 -7.86 -12.76
CA ARG A 203 -16.64 -8.89 -13.75
C ARG A 203 -15.63 -9.85 -13.12
N THR A 204 -15.71 -11.15 -13.40
CA THR A 204 -14.92 -12.18 -12.74
C THR A 204 -14.25 -13.10 -13.74
N LEU A 205 -13.05 -13.56 -13.42
CA LEU A 205 -12.42 -14.71 -14.09
C LEU A 205 -12.96 -16.01 -13.52
N SER A 206 -12.91 -17.10 -14.28
CA SER A 206 -13.21 -18.44 -13.76
C SER A 206 -12.13 -18.88 -12.76
N ILE A 207 -12.50 -19.75 -11.84
CA ILE A 207 -11.53 -20.35 -10.90
C ILE A 207 -10.42 -21.10 -11.66
N GLU A 208 -10.77 -21.75 -12.75
CA GLU A 208 -9.81 -22.48 -13.58
C GLU A 208 -8.78 -21.54 -14.23
N SER A 209 -9.24 -20.43 -14.82
CA SER A 209 -8.33 -19.43 -15.39
C SER A 209 -7.37 -18.86 -14.34
N ILE A 210 -7.87 -18.63 -13.12
CA ILE A 210 -7.02 -18.15 -12.00
C ILE A 210 -6.02 -19.23 -11.60
N ARG A 211 -6.42 -20.49 -11.55
CA ARG A 211 -5.53 -21.64 -11.28
C ARG A 211 -4.37 -21.72 -12.28
N GLU A 212 -4.67 -21.63 -13.57
CA GLU A 212 -3.65 -21.65 -14.63
C GLU A 212 -2.64 -20.50 -14.46
N ARG A 213 -3.12 -19.28 -14.16
CA ARG A 213 -2.26 -18.13 -13.89
C ARG A 213 -1.38 -18.34 -12.65
N LEU A 214 -1.96 -18.88 -11.55
CA LEU A 214 -1.21 -19.19 -10.33
C LEU A 214 -0.17 -20.29 -10.53
N GLN A 215 -0.46 -21.30 -11.35
CA GLN A 215 0.52 -22.33 -11.72
C GLN A 215 1.71 -21.71 -12.46
N LEU A 216 1.46 -20.78 -13.39
CA LEU A 216 2.51 -20.06 -14.10
C LEU A 216 3.33 -19.17 -13.13
N ILE A 217 2.68 -18.43 -12.25
CA ILE A 217 3.31 -17.60 -11.21
C ILE A 217 4.19 -18.47 -10.29
N HIS A 218 3.69 -19.62 -9.84
CA HIS A 218 4.42 -20.57 -9.00
C HIS A 218 5.63 -21.15 -9.72
N ALA A 219 5.47 -21.54 -11.00
CA ALA A 219 6.56 -22.07 -11.82
C ALA A 219 7.74 -21.09 -12.00
N HIS A 220 7.48 -19.77 -11.94
CA HIS A 220 8.51 -18.73 -11.94
C HIS A 220 9.10 -18.43 -10.55
N GLY A 221 8.71 -19.18 -9.51
CA GLY A 221 9.27 -19.06 -8.16
C GLY A 221 8.83 -17.82 -7.38
N ILE A 222 7.75 -17.19 -7.78
CA ILE A 222 7.19 -16.02 -7.09
C ILE A 222 6.64 -16.44 -5.72
N LYS A 223 7.00 -15.68 -4.68
CA LYS A 223 6.60 -15.97 -3.29
C LYS A 223 5.47 -15.09 -2.76
N ASN A 224 5.21 -13.95 -3.42
CA ASN A 224 4.18 -13.01 -2.97
C ASN A 224 3.29 -12.60 -4.13
N VAL A 225 1.98 -12.71 -3.95
CA VAL A 225 0.97 -12.29 -4.91
C VAL A 225 0.05 -11.25 -4.26
N ARG A 226 -0.06 -10.08 -4.89
CA ARG A 226 -1.07 -9.07 -4.53
C ARG A 226 -2.29 -9.24 -5.42
N VAL A 227 -3.39 -9.63 -4.83
CA VAL A 227 -4.68 -9.72 -5.52
C VAL A 227 -5.28 -8.31 -5.59
N LEU A 228 -5.57 -7.84 -6.80
CA LEU A 228 -6.01 -6.46 -7.07
C LEU A 228 -7.53 -6.26 -6.95
N ASP A 229 -8.25 -7.28 -6.52
CA ASP A 229 -9.70 -7.23 -6.34
C ASP A 229 -10.05 -6.15 -5.31
N ARG A 230 -10.88 -5.18 -5.69
CA ARG A 230 -11.25 -4.03 -4.84
C ARG A 230 -12.03 -4.41 -3.58
N THR A 231 -12.60 -5.59 -3.55
CA THR A 231 -13.23 -6.21 -2.39
C THR A 231 -13.25 -7.72 -2.62
N PHE A 232 -12.28 -8.42 -2.08
CA PHE A 232 -12.13 -9.86 -2.26
C PHE A 232 -13.39 -10.64 -1.84
N ASN A 233 -14.00 -10.26 -0.72
CA ASN A 233 -15.15 -10.95 -0.13
C ASN A 233 -16.52 -10.38 -0.54
N TYR A 234 -16.62 -9.66 -1.67
CA TYR A 234 -17.91 -9.16 -2.15
C TYR A 234 -18.93 -10.28 -2.41
N ASN A 235 -18.45 -11.46 -2.75
CA ASN A 235 -19.23 -12.68 -2.93
C ASN A 235 -18.63 -13.79 -2.04
N PRO A 236 -19.27 -14.16 -0.91
CA PRO A 236 -18.73 -15.10 0.07
C PRO A 236 -18.44 -16.48 -0.50
N ARG A 237 -19.31 -17.00 -1.41
CA ARG A 237 -19.10 -18.31 -2.04
C ARG A 237 -17.82 -18.32 -2.88
N ARG A 238 -17.66 -17.31 -3.73
CA ARG A 238 -16.47 -17.16 -4.56
C ARG A 238 -15.21 -16.97 -3.71
N ALA A 239 -15.29 -16.16 -2.65
CA ALA A 239 -14.17 -15.97 -1.73
C ALA A 239 -13.69 -17.30 -1.14
N LYS A 240 -14.61 -18.17 -0.71
CA LYS A 240 -14.26 -19.53 -0.23
C LYS A 240 -13.59 -20.38 -1.29
N GLU A 241 -14.09 -20.36 -2.53
CA GLU A 241 -13.49 -21.09 -3.65
C GLU A 241 -12.05 -20.62 -3.92
N LEU A 242 -11.82 -19.30 -3.89
CA LEU A 242 -10.49 -18.71 -4.06
C LEU A 242 -9.56 -19.04 -2.89
N LEU A 243 -10.02 -18.99 -1.63
CA LEU A 243 -9.22 -19.36 -0.47
C LEU A 243 -8.73 -20.80 -0.55
N ARG A 244 -9.60 -21.72 -0.98
CA ARG A 244 -9.23 -23.13 -1.22
C ARG A 244 -8.24 -23.29 -2.35
N LEU A 245 -8.38 -22.54 -3.43
CA LEU A 245 -7.39 -22.49 -4.50
C LEU A 245 -6.04 -21.97 -3.99
N PHE A 246 -6.01 -20.89 -3.22
CA PHE A 246 -4.78 -20.32 -2.68
C PHE A 246 -4.05 -21.29 -1.74
N LEU A 247 -4.81 -22.08 -0.98
CA LEU A 247 -4.27 -23.10 -0.10
C LEU A 247 -3.45 -24.17 -0.86
N GLU A 248 -3.78 -24.45 -2.12
CA GLU A 248 -3.03 -25.41 -2.97
C GLU A 248 -1.58 -24.95 -3.24
N PHE A 249 -1.30 -23.65 -3.09
CA PHE A 249 0.02 -23.05 -3.30
C PHE A 249 0.78 -22.75 -2.00
N HIS A 250 0.23 -23.12 -0.84
CA HIS A 250 0.91 -23.01 0.45
C HIS A 250 1.97 -24.15 0.60
N PRO A 251 3.16 -23.90 1.17
CA PRO A 251 3.67 -22.64 1.76
C PRO A 251 4.42 -21.74 0.78
N ASP A 252 4.39 -22.02 -0.51
CA ASP A 252 5.24 -21.38 -1.50
C ASP A 252 4.82 -19.95 -1.83
N ILE A 253 3.51 -19.66 -1.81
CA ILE A 253 2.97 -18.34 -2.15
C ILE A 253 2.17 -17.77 -0.97
N ARG A 254 2.44 -16.51 -0.64
CA ARG A 254 1.65 -15.66 0.26
C ARG A 254 0.80 -14.71 -0.56
N PHE A 255 -0.47 -14.55 -0.18
CA PHE A 255 -1.43 -13.68 -0.85
C PHE A 255 -1.77 -12.46 -0.01
N HIS A 256 -1.77 -11.28 -0.64
CA HIS A 256 -2.27 -10.04 -0.06
C HIS A 256 -3.65 -9.75 -0.66
N LEU A 257 -4.67 -9.52 0.19
CA LEU A 257 -6.07 -9.35 -0.19
C LEU A 257 -6.67 -8.10 0.44
N GLU A 258 -7.44 -7.32 -0.35
CA GLU A 258 -8.30 -6.25 0.16
C GLU A 258 -9.66 -6.84 0.57
N ILE A 259 -10.04 -6.71 1.85
CA ILE A 259 -11.26 -7.29 2.40
C ILE A 259 -12.18 -6.20 2.98
N HIS A 260 -13.50 -6.37 2.82
CA HIS A 260 -14.48 -5.50 3.46
C HIS A 260 -14.96 -6.16 4.75
N PRO A 261 -14.63 -5.64 5.94
CA PRO A 261 -14.89 -6.32 7.21
C PRO A 261 -16.38 -6.53 7.50
N ALA A 262 -17.28 -5.62 7.02
CA ALA A 262 -18.72 -5.79 7.20
C ALA A 262 -19.35 -6.92 6.36
N LEU A 263 -18.60 -7.55 5.45
CA LEU A 263 -19.09 -8.62 4.57
C LEU A 263 -18.59 -10.01 4.97
N LEU A 264 -18.16 -10.20 6.20
CA LEU A 264 -17.72 -11.48 6.71
C LEU A 264 -18.92 -12.31 7.18
N SER A 265 -19.36 -13.27 6.35
CA SER A 265 -20.32 -14.28 6.78
C SER A 265 -19.68 -15.25 7.78
N GLU A 266 -20.49 -15.91 8.63
CA GLU A 266 -19.97 -16.91 9.58
C GLU A 266 -19.22 -18.04 8.87
N GLU A 267 -19.71 -18.50 7.73
CA GLU A 267 -19.04 -19.51 6.92
C GLU A 267 -17.66 -19.05 6.40
N LEU A 268 -17.49 -17.76 6.07
CA LEU A 268 -16.20 -17.22 5.65
C LEU A 268 -15.25 -17.05 6.84
N LYS A 269 -15.76 -16.67 8.01
CA LYS A 269 -15.00 -16.62 9.26
C LYS A 269 -14.45 -18.00 9.64
N GLU A 270 -15.28 -19.05 9.54
CA GLU A 270 -14.84 -20.42 9.75
C GLU A 270 -13.70 -20.82 8.79
N GLU A 271 -13.86 -20.55 7.48
CA GLU A 271 -12.84 -20.86 6.48
C GLU A 271 -11.51 -20.13 6.80
N LEU A 272 -11.56 -18.82 7.09
CA LEU A 272 -10.38 -18.02 7.45
C LEU A 272 -9.67 -18.56 8.70
N SER A 273 -10.41 -19.03 9.70
CA SER A 273 -9.84 -19.58 10.94
C SER A 273 -9.05 -20.88 10.73
N LEU A 274 -9.37 -21.63 9.68
CA LEU A 274 -8.73 -22.93 9.37
C LEU A 274 -7.48 -22.79 8.49
N LEU A 275 -7.23 -21.61 7.92
CA LEU A 275 -6.08 -21.42 7.00
C LEU A 275 -4.75 -21.42 7.77
N PRO A 276 -3.67 -21.90 7.14
CA PRO A 276 -2.36 -21.94 7.76
C PRO A 276 -1.76 -20.53 7.92
N LYS A 277 -0.92 -20.36 8.94
CA LYS A 277 -0.16 -19.13 9.14
C LYS A 277 0.73 -18.83 7.94
N GLY A 278 0.76 -17.56 7.53
CA GLY A 278 1.61 -17.08 6.44
C GLY A 278 0.98 -17.18 5.04
N LEU A 279 -0.20 -17.79 4.89
CA LEU A 279 -0.90 -17.84 3.61
C LEU A 279 -1.43 -16.46 3.21
N LEU A 280 -2.06 -15.74 4.13
CA LEU A 280 -2.74 -14.48 3.86
C LEU A 280 -2.15 -13.29 4.63
N HIS A 281 -2.21 -12.15 3.98
CA HIS A 281 -2.09 -10.83 4.53
C HIS A 281 -3.35 -10.05 4.11
N LEU A 282 -4.10 -9.52 5.09
CA LEU A 282 -5.39 -8.90 4.84
C LEU A 282 -5.34 -7.40 5.07
N GLU A 283 -5.77 -6.63 4.08
CA GLU A 283 -5.99 -5.20 4.17
C GLU A 283 -7.48 -4.94 4.35
N ALA A 284 -7.86 -4.47 5.55
CA ALA A 284 -9.24 -4.21 5.93
C ALA A 284 -9.52 -2.71 5.91
N GLY A 285 -9.98 -2.23 4.76
CA GLY A 285 -10.39 -0.83 4.64
C GLY A 285 -11.61 -0.53 5.49
N ILE A 286 -11.46 0.18 6.60
CA ILE A 286 -12.56 0.67 7.44
C ILE A 286 -12.86 2.14 7.17
N GLN A 287 -11.84 2.94 6.90
CA GLN A 287 -11.77 4.34 6.52
C GLN A 287 -12.07 5.32 7.67
N SER A 288 -13.02 5.02 8.54
CA SER A 288 -13.38 5.74 9.79
C SER A 288 -14.25 4.83 10.66
N LEU A 289 -14.25 5.07 11.97
CA LEU A 289 -15.16 4.42 12.91
C LEU A 289 -16.36 5.34 13.27
N ARG A 290 -16.67 6.29 12.39
CA ARG A 290 -17.79 7.26 12.56
C ARG A 290 -18.84 7.04 11.48
N GLU A 291 -20.04 6.61 11.88
CA GLU A 291 -21.12 6.30 10.94
C GLU A 291 -21.46 7.51 10.03
N PRO A 292 -21.57 8.76 10.52
CA PRO A 292 -21.83 9.91 9.66
C PRO A 292 -20.74 10.15 8.60
N VAL A 293 -19.47 9.87 8.91
CA VAL A 293 -18.33 9.98 7.96
C VAL A 293 -18.45 8.94 6.86
N LEU A 294 -18.78 7.70 7.22
CA LEU A 294 -18.95 6.59 6.25
C LEU A 294 -20.17 6.83 5.34
N GLU A 295 -21.29 7.27 5.90
CA GLU A 295 -22.50 7.62 5.13
C GLU A 295 -22.24 8.77 4.16
N LYS A 296 -21.60 9.86 4.63
CA LYS A 296 -21.24 11.01 3.77
C LYS A 296 -20.28 10.63 2.66
N SER A 297 -19.40 9.68 2.93
CA SER A 297 -18.47 9.09 1.97
C SER A 297 -19.10 8.02 1.08
N ARG A 298 -20.39 7.71 1.27
CA ARG A 298 -21.15 6.69 0.54
C ARG A 298 -20.55 5.29 0.61
N ARG A 299 -19.87 4.99 1.71
CA ARG A 299 -19.34 3.66 1.96
C ARG A 299 -20.46 2.76 2.48
N MET A 300 -20.69 1.65 1.79
CA MET A 300 -21.74 0.70 2.12
C MET A 300 -21.33 -0.23 3.27
N GLY A 301 -22.32 -0.75 3.98
CA GLY A 301 -22.16 -1.63 5.14
C GLY A 301 -22.47 -0.91 6.45
N LYS A 302 -22.95 -1.67 7.45
CA LYS A 302 -23.19 -1.13 8.78
C LYS A 302 -21.86 -1.04 9.54
N LEU A 303 -21.66 0.02 10.28
CA LEU A 303 -20.45 0.19 11.09
C LEU A 303 -20.32 -0.93 12.14
N SER A 304 -21.42 -1.35 12.80
CA SER A 304 -21.39 -2.46 13.74
C SER A 304 -20.81 -3.75 13.14
N ASP A 305 -21.28 -4.12 11.95
CA ASP A 305 -20.82 -5.33 11.25
C ASP A 305 -19.34 -5.22 10.84
N ALA A 306 -18.92 -4.00 10.43
CA ALA A 306 -17.53 -3.74 10.09
C ALA A 306 -16.59 -3.84 11.31
N LEU A 307 -17.02 -3.32 12.46
CA LEU A 307 -16.26 -3.42 13.73
C LEU A 307 -16.17 -4.86 14.23
N ASP A 308 -17.27 -5.62 14.16
CA ASP A 308 -17.29 -7.03 14.56
C ASP A 308 -16.42 -7.88 13.64
N GLY A 309 -16.51 -7.64 12.33
CA GLY A 309 -15.64 -8.30 11.35
C GLY A 309 -14.16 -7.97 11.54
N LEU A 310 -13.83 -6.70 11.77
CA LEU A 310 -12.44 -6.29 12.00
C LEU A 310 -11.88 -6.87 13.31
N ARG A 311 -12.68 -6.86 14.39
CA ARG A 311 -12.29 -7.48 15.66
C ARG A 311 -12.01 -8.96 15.50
N PHE A 312 -12.85 -9.66 14.72
CA PHE A 312 -12.62 -11.06 14.38
C PHE A 312 -11.30 -11.24 13.62
N LEU A 313 -11.05 -10.47 12.54
CA LEU A 313 -9.83 -10.59 11.74
C LEU A 313 -8.56 -10.33 12.57
N CYS A 314 -8.58 -9.29 13.40
CA CYS A 314 -7.43 -8.95 14.26
C CYS A 314 -7.18 -10.00 15.37
N ALA A 315 -8.18 -10.79 15.75
CA ALA A 315 -8.04 -11.86 16.75
C ALA A 315 -7.49 -13.17 16.16
N LEU A 316 -7.41 -13.31 14.83
CA LEU A 316 -6.91 -14.51 14.18
C LEU A 316 -5.38 -14.62 14.31
N PRO A 317 -4.84 -15.68 14.94
CA PRO A 317 -3.40 -15.83 15.20
C PRO A 317 -2.61 -16.23 13.94
N ASN A 318 -3.31 -16.66 12.90
CA ASN A 318 -2.75 -17.17 11.64
C ASN A 318 -2.68 -16.11 10.54
N MET A 319 -3.14 -14.88 10.79
CA MET A 319 -3.21 -13.82 9.79
C MET A 319 -2.57 -12.53 10.28
N GLU A 320 -2.09 -11.74 9.32
CA GLU A 320 -1.70 -10.35 9.53
C GLU A 320 -2.80 -9.47 8.93
N THR A 321 -3.32 -8.53 9.72
CA THR A 321 -4.44 -7.67 9.32
C THR A 321 -4.03 -6.20 9.42
N HIS A 322 -4.15 -5.49 8.31
CA HIS A 322 -4.11 -4.02 8.28
C HIS A 322 -5.50 -3.45 8.50
N ALA A 323 -5.57 -2.32 9.20
CA ALA A 323 -6.78 -1.51 9.32
C ALA A 323 -6.50 -0.10 8.79
N ASP A 324 -7.29 0.34 7.79
CA ASP A 324 -7.04 1.60 7.09
C ASP A 324 -8.03 2.68 7.50
N LEU A 325 -7.50 3.85 7.85
CA LEU A 325 -8.24 5.09 8.08
C LEU A 325 -7.85 6.15 7.05
N ILE A 326 -8.77 7.07 6.75
CA ILE A 326 -8.52 8.18 5.82
C ILE A 326 -8.79 9.51 6.53
N ALA A 327 -7.75 10.29 6.81
CA ALA A 327 -7.86 11.65 7.31
C ALA A 327 -8.30 12.62 6.22
N GLY A 328 -9.19 13.55 6.56
CA GLY A 328 -9.73 14.54 5.63
C GLY A 328 -11.02 14.14 4.92
N LEU A 329 -11.64 13.02 5.30
CA LEU A 329 -13.02 12.72 4.89
C LEU A 329 -13.99 13.78 5.46
N PRO A 330 -15.08 14.13 4.77
CA PRO A 330 -16.10 15.04 5.30
C PRO A 330 -16.67 14.55 6.63
N LEU A 331 -16.95 15.45 7.55
CA LEU A 331 -17.44 15.22 8.92
C LEU A 331 -16.45 14.52 9.86
N TYR A 332 -15.18 14.36 9.49
CA TYR A 332 -14.19 13.66 10.29
C TYR A 332 -13.22 14.61 10.98
N HIS A 333 -13.33 14.73 12.30
CA HIS A 333 -12.50 15.62 13.12
C HIS A 333 -11.19 14.97 13.58
N LEU A 334 -10.17 15.79 13.84
CA LEU A 334 -8.86 15.28 14.28
C LEU A 334 -8.94 14.45 15.57
N HIS A 335 -9.71 14.89 16.57
CA HIS A 335 -9.85 14.16 17.85
C HIS A 335 -10.46 12.77 17.65
N GLU A 336 -11.43 12.64 16.72
CA GLU A 336 -12.03 11.34 16.38
C GLU A 336 -11.02 10.41 15.71
N ILE A 337 -10.09 10.93 14.89
CA ILE A 337 -9.01 10.15 14.28
C ILE A 337 -8.12 9.53 15.37
N PHE A 338 -7.75 10.29 16.42
CA PHE A 338 -6.98 9.75 17.54
C PHE A 338 -7.73 8.67 18.31
N GLU A 339 -9.03 8.85 18.55
CA GLU A 339 -9.88 7.87 19.20
C GLU A 339 -10.04 6.59 18.36
N ASP A 340 -10.18 6.74 17.04
CA ASP A 340 -10.29 5.61 16.10
C ASP A 340 -8.99 4.80 16.08
N VAL A 341 -7.82 5.47 16.02
CA VAL A 341 -6.50 4.81 16.13
C VAL A 341 -6.38 4.04 17.45
N ARG A 342 -6.80 4.64 18.58
CA ARG A 342 -6.79 3.96 19.88
C ARG A 342 -7.68 2.72 19.89
N THR A 343 -8.87 2.82 19.30
CA THR A 343 -9.81 1.70 19.18
C THR A 343 -9.21 0.55 18.36
N LEU A 344 -8.59 0.86 17.22
CA LEU A 344 -7.91 -0.13 16.37
C LEU A 344 -6.72 -0.80 17.08
N ALA A 345 -5.96 -0.02 17.84
CA ALA A 345 -4.92 -0.58 18.71
C ALA A 345 -5.50 -1.53 19.76
N GLY A 346 -6.70 -1.22 20.28
CA GLY A 346 -7.44 -2.10 21.18
C GLY A 346 -7.82 -3.44 20.55
N TYR A 347 -8.15 -3.46 19.28
CA TYR A 347 -8.42 -4.70 18.52
C TYR A 347 -7.16 -5.50 18.18
N ALA A 348 -5.98 -4.99 18.48
CA ALA A 348 -4.70 -5.58 18.10
C ALA A 348 -4.49 -5.67 16.59
N ALA A 349 -4.94 -4.66 15.82
CA ALA A 349 -4.62 -4.58 14.42
C ALA A 349 -3.11 -4.73 14.21
N GLY A 350 -2.71 -5.59 13.27
CA GLY A 350 -1.30 -5.84 12.96
C GLY A 350 -0.60 -4.59 12.43
N GLU A 351 -1.33 -3.80 11.62
CA GLU A 351 -0.92 -2.47 11.18
C GLU A 351 -2.13 -1.53 11.21
N ILE A 352 -1.89 -0.25 11.48
CA ILE A 352 -2.88 0.81 11.37
C ILE A 352 -2.33 1.81 10.35
N GLN A 353 -2.94 1.87 9.18
CA GLN A 353 -2.61 2.84 8.15
C GLN A 353 -3.54 4.04 8.27
N LEU A 354 -2.97 5.24 8.39
CA LEU A 354 -3.70 6.50 8.40
C LEU A 354 -3.27 7.31 7.17
N GLU A 355 -4.06 7.19 6.10
CA GLU A 355 -3.81 7.88 4.85
C GLU A 355 -4.45 9.26 4.79
N SER A 356 -3.83 10.19 4.05
CA SER A 356 -4.45 11.46 3.71
C SER A 356 -5.38 11.29 2.51
N LEU A 357 -6.60 11.83 2.59
CA LEU A 357 -7.54 11.84 1.47
C LEU A 357 -6.92 12.55 0.25
N LYS A 358 -7.05 11.92 -0.90
CA LYS A 358 -6.66 12.46 -2.21
C LYS A 358 -7.89 12.54 -3.11
N LEU A 359 -8.15 13.69 -3.69
CA LEU A 359 -9.29 13.86 -4.61
C LEU A 359 -8.91 13.45 -6.03
N LEU A 360 -8.94 12.15 -6.26
CA LEU A 360 -8.52 11.54 -7.52
C LEU A 360 -9.43 11.92 -8.70
N PRO A 361 -8.89 12.06 -9.93
CA PRO A 361 -9.67 12.33 -11.13
C PRO A 361 -10.82 11.32 -11.33
N GLY A 362 -11.99 11.81 -11.77
CA GLY A 362 -13.17 10.98 -12.02
C GLY A 362 -14.00 10.63 -10.79
N THR A 363 -13.54 10.85 -9.55
CA THR A 363 -14.29 10.56 -8.33
C THR A 363 -15.46 11.54 -8.11
N GLU A 364 -16.53 11.04 -7.48
CA GLU A 364 -17.67 11.89 -7.12
C GLU A 364 -17.25 13.00 -6.14
N MET A 365 -16.42 12.65 -5.16
CA MET A 365 -15.96 13.59 -4.13
C MET A 365 -15.16 14.74 -4.73
N ARG A 366 -14.34 14.49 -5.76
CA ARG A 366 -13.64 15.57 -6.49
C ARG A 366 -14.61 16.50 -7.21
N ARG A 367 -15.62 15.94 -7.88
CA ARG A 367 -16.64 16.76 -8.58
C ARG A 367 -17.47 17.62 -7.62
N LYS A 368 -17.64 17.16 -6.38
CA LYS A 368 -18.41 17.84 -5.32
C LYS A 368 -17.53 18.56 -4.29
N ALA A 369 -16.24 18.75 -4.56
CA ALA A 369 -15.30 19.30 -3.59
C ALA A 369 -15.75 20.65 -3.03
N GLU A 370 -16.24 21.55 -3.89
CA GLU A 370 -16.74 22.87 -3.48
C GLU A 370 -17.99 22.73 -2.60
N GLU A 371 -18.98 21.90 -2.99
CA GLU A 371 -20.19 21.60 -2.21
C GLU A 371 -19.84 21.03 -0.82
N LEU A 372 -18.82 20.21 -0.75
CA LEU A 372 -18.33 19.56 0.47
C LEU A 372 -17.37 20.44 1.28
N GLY A 373 -17.06 21.66 0.81
CA GLY A 373 -16.11 22.56 1.45
C GLY A 373 -14.68 22.04 1.50
N ILE A 374 -14.31 21.15 0.58
CA ILE A 374 -12.98 20.54 0.52
C ILE A 374 -12.05 21.39 -0.32
N LYS A 375 -10.94 21.82 0.28
CA LYS A 375 -9.81 22.42 -0.43
C LYS A 375 -8.71 21.38 -0.61
N TYR A 376 -8.21 21.25 -1.82
CA TYR A 376 -7.19 20.26 -2.17
C TYR A 376 -6.15 20.83 -3.12
N SER A 377 -4.99 20.17 -3.22
CA SER A 377 -3.95 20.52 -4.18
C SER A 377 -4.46 20.34 -5.62
N PRO A 378 -4.33 21.36 -6.50
CA PRO A 378 -4.69 21.20 -7.92
C PRO A 378 -3.72 20.30 -8.69
N LEU A 379 -2.55 20.03 -8.11
CA LEU A 379 -1.52 19.18 -8.70
C LEU A 379 -1.49 17.81 -7.98
N PRO A 380 -1.05 16.74 -8.67
CA PRO A 380 -0.82 15.46 -8.01
C PRO A 380 0.09 15.61 -6.76
N PRO A 381 -0.18 14.88 -5.70
CA PRO A 381 -1.14 13.79 -5.56
C PRO A 381 -2.57 14.20 -5.20
N TYR A 382 -3.01 15.45 -5.44
CA TYR A 382 -4.37 15.95 -5.18
C TYR A 382 -4.80 15.85 -3.72
N GLU A 383 -3.87 16.04 -2.82
CA GLU A 383 -4.06 15.90 -1.40
C GLU A 383 -5.06 16.94 -0.86
N VAL A 384 -5.95 16.49 0.00
CA VAL A 384 -6.84 17.40 0.73
C VAL A 384 -6.03 18.23 1.71
N LEU A 385 -6.24 19.55 1.64
CA LEU A 385 -5.53 20.54 2.45
C LEU A 385 -6.37 21.06 3.61
N GLN A 386 -7.70 21.07 3.45
CA GLN A 386 -8.66 21.51 4.45
C GLN A 386 -10.06 21.00 4.11
N THR A 387 -10.88 20.72 5.15
CA THR A 387 -12.35 20.57 5.02
C THR A 387 -13.05 21.54 5.97
N HIS A 388 -14.38 21.44 6.11
CA HIS A 388 -15.10 22.21 7.14
C HIS A 388 -14.72 21.80 8.56
N GLU A 389 -14.40 20.51 8.78
CA GLU A 389 -14.19 19.90 10.08
C GLU A 389 -12.72 19.85 10.51
N ILE A 390 -11.80 19.89 9.56
CA ILE A 390 -10.37 19.74 9.83
C ILE A 390 -9.55 20.80 9.09
N SER A 391 -8.78 21.58 9.85
CA SER A 391 -7.92 22.65 9.35
C SER A 391 -6.62 22.12 8.73
N VAL A 392 -5.88 23.00 8.04
CA VAL A 392 -4.55 22.67 7.46
C VAL A 392 -3.57 22.15 8.51
N SER A 393 -3.53 22.80 9.70
CA SER A 393 -2.65 22.40 10.80
C SER A 393 -3.05 21.06 11.42
N GLU A 394 -4.35 20.77 11.49
CA GLU A 394 -4.86 19.49 12.00
C GLU A 394 -4.58 18.35 11.02
N LEU A 395 -4.74 18.58 9.69
CA LEU A 395 -4.32 17.59 8.69
C LEU A 395 -2.81 17.33 8.73
N GLN A 396 -1.99 18.36 8.99
CA GLN A 396 -0.56 18.16 9.22
C GLN A 396 -0.32 17.30 10.47
N THR A 397 -1.08 17.49 11.54
CA THR A 397 -1.02 16.65 12.74
C THR A 397 -1.42 15.20 12.44
N ALA A 398 -2.48 14.99 11.64
CA ALA A 398 -2.88 13.65 11.21
C ALA A 398 -1.78 12.95 10.38
N ARG A 399 -1.10 13.68 9.48
CA ARG A 399 0.08 13.15 8.74
C ARG A 399 1.23 12.77 9.67
N GLN A 400 1.49 13.59 10.69
CA GLN A 400 2.50 13.30 11.69
C GLN A 400 2.11 12.09 12.56
N LEU A 401 0.82 11.93 12.88
CA LEU A 401 0.30 10.75 13.55
C LEU A 401 0.52 9.49 12.68
N SER A 402 0.23 9.54 11.38
CA SER A 402 0.54 8.45 10.44
C SER A 402 2.01 8.03 10.51
N ARG A 403 2.95 8.99 10.46
CA ARG A 403 4.40 8.70 10.59
C ARG A 403 4.79 8.14 11.95
N LEU A 404 4.11 8.56 13.03
CA LEU A 404 4.31 7.96 14.35
C LEU A 404 3.86 6.50 14.35
N LEU A 405 2.69 6.20 13.77
CA LEU A 405 2.20 4.83 13.65
C LEU A 405 3.18 3.97 12.84
N ASP A 406 3.63 4.41 11.68
CA ASP A 406 4.61 3.68 10.85
C ASP A 406 5.94 3.46 11.59
N GLY A 407 6.38 4.48 12.34
CA GLY A 407 7.65 4.42 13.05
C GLY A 407 7.66 3.52 14.28
N PHE A 408 6.53 3.39 14.96
CA PHE A 408 6.48 2.77 16.29
C PHE A 408 5.41 1.68 16.41
N TYR A 409 4.16 1.94 15.99
CA TYR A 409 3.10 0.94 16.06
C TYR A 409 3.24 -0.12 14.96
N ASN A 410 3.41 0.28 13.70
CA ASN A 410 3.55 -0.63 12.54
C ASN A 410 4.95 -1.26 12.44
N THR A 411 5.86 -0.89 13.33
CA THR A 411 7.19 -1.49 13.39
C THR A 411 7.21 -2.63 14.41
N PRO A 412 7.35 -3.92 13.99
CA PRO A 412 7.22 -5.09 14.88
C PRO A 412 8.06 -5.02 16.16
N ALA A 413 9.26 -4.42 16.06
CA ALA A 413 10.16 -4.25 17.20
C ALA A 413 9.57 -3.40 18.36
N TRP A 414 8.72 -2.44 18.05
CA TRP A 414 8.18 -1.47 19.01
C TRP A 414 6.68 -1.60 19.21
N GLN A 415 6.01 -2.41 18.41
CA GLN A 415 4.55 -2.53 18.35
C GLN A 415 3.93 -2.87 19.70
N ALA A 416 4.40 -3.93 20.35
CA ALA A 416 3.80 -4.41 21.61
C ALA A 416 3.83 -3.34 22.69
N LEU A 417 4.98 -2.67 22.88
CA LEU A 417 5.13 -1.59 23.85
C LEU A 417 4.28 -0.38 23.48
N THR A 418 4.33 0.05 22.21
CA THR A 418 3.56 1.20 21.73
C THR A 418 2.07 0.98 21.91
N ARG A 419 1.58 -0.21 21.58
CA ARG A 419 0.19 -0.60 21.80
C ARG A 419 -0.20 -0.54 23.27
N GLU A 420 0.62 -1.08 24.16
CA GLU A 420 0.36 -1.08 25.62
C GLU A 420 0.26 0.36 26.15
N LEU A 421 1.16 1.24 25.73
CA LEU A 421 1.15 2.66 26.10
C LEU A 421 -0.12 3.38 25.58
N ILE A 422 -0.54 3.12 24.33
CA ILE A 422 -1.77 3.67 23.74
C ILE A 422 -3.01 3.26 24.56
N LEU A 423 -3.06 2.02 25.03
CA LEU A 423 -4.21 1.50 25.76
C LEU A 423 -4.28 2.00 27.20
N ASN A 424 -3.13 2.16 27.83
CA ASN A 424 -3.06 2.56 29.26
C ASN A 424 -3.13 4.06 29.49
N ASP A 425 -2.82 4.90 28.49
CA ASP A 425 -2.97 6.35 28.58
C ASP A 425 -3.62 6.93 27.32
N GLU A 426 -4.80 7.52 27.47
CA GLU A 426 -5.53 8.20 26.38
C GLU A 426 -4.76 9.34 25.75
N GLN A 427 -3.87 9.96 26.51
CA GLN A 427 -3.04 11.09 26.05
C GLN A 427 -1.68 10.67 25.50
N PHE A 428 -1.36 9.36 25.48
CA PHE A 428 -0.04 8.89 25.03
C PHE A 428 0.29 9.37 23.62
N LEU A 429 -0.59 9.17 22.65
CA LEU A 429 -0.36 9.56 21.26
C LEU A 429 -0.12 11.09 21.15
N HIS A 430 -0.90 11.90 21.85
CA HIS A 430 -0.74 13.35 21.85
C HIS A 430 0.60 13.77 22.47
N ARG A 431 0.96 13.20 23.63
CA ARG A 431 2.22 13.50 24.32
C ARG A 431 3.44 13.07 23.52
N PHE A 432 3.37 11.86 22.96
CA PHE A 432 4.49 11.32 22.18
C PHE A 432 4.67 12.08 20.86
N LEU A 433 3.58 12.42 20.17
CA LEU A 433 3.63 13.25 18.98
C LEU A 433 4.20 14.64 19.28
N ALA A 434 3.75 15.29 20.36
CA ALA A 434 4.28 16.59 20.79
C ALA A 434 5.79 16.51 21.13
N TYR A 435 6.24 15.43 21.78
CA TYR A 435 7.64 15.20 22.07
C TYR A 435 8.47 15.07 20.78
N LEU A 436 8.04 14.26 19.82
CA LEU A 436 8.71 14.07 18.54
C LEU A 436 8.75 15.37 17.71
N THR A 437 7.66 16.12 17.69
CA THR A 437 7.56 17.40 16.96
C THR A 437 8.47 18.45 17.57
N LYS A 438 8.46 18.61 18.91
CA LYS A 438 9.32 19.56 19.63
C LYS A 438 10.82 19.26 19.42
N ALA A 439 11.17 18.00 19.31
CA ALA A 439 12.53 17.55 19.03
C ALA A 439 12.89 17.57 17.53
N ASN A 440 11.99 17.99 16.65
CA ASN A 440 12.13 17.97 15.18
C ASN A 440 12.51 16.59 14.64
N LEU A 441 11.90 15.53 15.17
CA LEU A 441 12.19 14.14 14.84
C LEU A 441 11.15 13.49 13.94
N ILE A 442 9.86 13.90 14.03
CA ILE A 442 8.75 13.21 13.38
C ILE A 442 8.86 13.21 11.85
N ASP A 443 9.41 14.26 11.27
CA ASP A 443 9.55 14.44 9.82
C ASP A 443 10.93 14.01 9.28
N GLN A 444 11.77 13.37 10.14
CA GLN A 444 13.11 12.92 9.77
C GLN A 444 13.17 11.41 9.56
N PRO A 445 13.92 10.92 8.56
CA PRO A 445 14.23 9.51 8.45
C PRO A 445 14.93 8.99 9.71
N MET A 446 14.43 7.92 10.30
CA MET A 446 14.98 7.34 11.52
C MET A 446 15.30 5.86 11.33
N SER A 447 16.52 5.47 11.71
CA SER A 447 16.87 4.05 11.80
C SER A 447 16.07 3.36 12.91
N LEU A 448 15.95 2.03 12.83
CA LEU A 448 15.28 1.23 13.86
C LEU A 448 15.91 1.47 15.24
N GLU A 449 17.25 1.53 15.32
CA GLU A 449 18.01 1.82 16.54
C GLU A 449 17.64 3.20 17.12
N LYS A 450 17.59 4.25 16.27
CA LYS A 450 17.24 5.61 16.72
C LYS A 450 15.81 5.67 17.27
N ARG A 451 14.86 4.97 16.64
CA ARG A 451 13.47 4.87 17.14
C ARG A 451 13.44 4.23 18.53
N GLY A 452 14.15 3.13 18.74
CA GLY A 452 14.25 2.48 20.05
C GLY A 452 14.82 3.37 21.15
N LEU A 453 15.88 4.14 20.84
CA LEU A 453 16.45 5.12 21.79
C LEU A 453 15.44 6.21 22.16
N ILE A 454 14.73 6.74 21.17
CA ILE A 454 13.70 7.77 21.38
C ILE A 454 12.57 7.24 22.27
N LEU A 455 12.06 6.04 21.96
CA LEU A 455 10.98 5.42 22.75
C LEU A 455 11.41 5.15 24.19
N TYR A 456 12.65 4.66 24.38
CA TYR A 456 13.21 4.44 25.71
C TYR A 456 13.33 5.73 26.52
N GLU A 457 13.92 6.80 25.94
CA GLU A 457 14.06 8.09 26.62
C GLU A 457 12.71 8.74 26.93
N PHE A 458 11.75 8.60 26.02
CA PHE A 458 10.39 9.07 26.25
C PHE A 458 9.72 8.33 27.41
N CYS A 459 9.84 6.99 27.45
CA CYS A 459 9.33 6.18 28.57
C CYS A 459 10.02 6.57 29.87
N LYS A 460 11.35 6.72 29.89
CA LYS A 460 12.09 7.12 31.09
C LYS A 460 11.60 8.44 31.70
N GLN A 461 11.20 9.38 30.85
CA GLN A 461 10.76 10.72 31.29
C GLN A 461 9.29 10.77 31.67
N ASN A 462 8.43 10.03 30.99
CA ASN A 462 6.97 10.20 31.09
C ASN A 462 6.25 8.94 31.63
N TYR A 463 6.86 7.76 31.51
CA TYR A 463 6.30 6.46 31.88
C TYR A 463 7.41 5.56 32.46
N PRO A 464 8.03 5.92 33.60
CA PRO A 464 9.19 5.21 34.13
C PRO A 464 8.91 3.72 34.41
N GLU A 465 7.66 3.34 34.68
CA GLU A 465 7.22 1.95 34.82
C GLU A 465 7.41 1.12 33.53
N TYR A 466 7.47 1.75 32.36
CA TYR A 466 7.67 1.09 31.06
C TYR A 466 9.14 1.12 30.57
N GLN A 467 10.05 1.69 31.35
CA GLN A 467 11.45 1.80 30.95
C GLN A 467 12.10 0.43 30.72
N ILE A 468 11.77 -0.56 31.56
CA ILE A 468 12.27 -1.94 31.43
C ILE A 468 11.69 -2.60 30.19
N GLN A 469 10.40 -2.43 29.91
CA GLN A 469 9.76 -2.96 28.72
C GLN A 469 10.38 -2.39 27.43
N ALA A 470 10.77 -1.12 27.44
CA ALA A 470 11.48 -0.51 26.32
C ALA A 470 12.88 -1.12 26.12
N ALA A 471 13.59 -1.43 27.21
CA ALA A 471 14.87 -2.14 27.15
C ALA A 471 14.71 -3.59 26.66
N ILE A 472 13.65 -4.26 27.08
CA ILE A 472 13.28 -5.61 26.60
C ILE A 472 13.03 -5.59 25.09
N ALA A 473 12.18 -4.68 24.62
CA ALA A 473 11.87 -4.52 23.19
C ALA A 473 13.14 -4.27 22.35
N TRP A 474 14.09 -3.46 22.87
CA TRP A 474 15.39 -3.26 22.25
C TRP A 474 16.19 -4.58 22.08
N ILE A 475 16.22 -5.40 23.14
CA ILE A 475 16.94 -6.68 23.12
C ILE A 475 16.26 -7.66 22.14
N GLU A 476 14.94 -7.77 22.21
CA GLU A 476 14.13 -8.65 21.34
C GLU A 476 14.22 -8.27 19.86
N ALA A 477 14.38 -6.97 19.56
CA ALA A 477 14.62 -6.47 18.21
C ALA A 477 16.03 -6.79 17.66
N GLY A 478 16.89 -7.49 18.42
CA GLY A 478 18.26 -7.83 18.01
C GLY A 478 19.19 -6.63 17.96
N MET A 479 18.86 -5.53 18.66
CA MET A 479 19.70 -4.35 18.71
C MET A 479 20.97 -4.59 19.55
N SER A 480 22.02 -3.80 19.30
CA SER A 480 23.29 -3.96 20.00
C SER A 480 23.17 -3.76 21.51
N LEU A 481 23.53 -4.75 22.29
CA LEU A 481 23.56 -4.66 23.76
C LEU A 481 24.55 -3.60 24.27
N LYS A 482 25.59 -3.26 23.50
CA LYS A 482 26.53 -2.18 23.85
C LYS A 482 25.93 -0.79 23.80
N LYS A 483 24.84 -0.64 23.02
CA LYS A 483 24.11 0.61 22.83
C LYS A 483 22.75 0.59 23.54
N LEU A 484 22.48 -0.46 24.33
CA LEU A 484 21.25 -0.51 25.12
C LEU A 484 21.18 0.72 26.03
N PRO A 485 20.10 1.49 25.97
CA PRO A 485 19.99 2.72 26.75
C PRO A 485 19.77 2.48 28.25
N ALA A 486 19.50 1.24 28.68
CA ALA A 486 19.34 0.89 30.08
C ALA A 486 20.66 1.03 30.87
N GLU A 487 20.57 1.56 32.08
CA GLU A 487 21.74 1.86 32.90
C GLU A 487 22.59 0.63 33.26
N LYS A 488 21.99 -0.58 33.27
CA LYS A 488 22.71 -1.82 33.62
C LYS A 488 22.14 -3.03 32.88
N VAL A 489 22.90 -3.61 31.96
CA VAL A 489 22.77 -5.03 31.60
C VAL A 489 23.87 -5.77 32.36
N TRP A 490 23.47 -6.73 33.16
CA TRP A 490 24.44 -7.47 33.95
C TRP A 490 25.05 -8.61 33.16
N THR A 491 26.37 -8.59 33.14
CA THR A 491 27.17 -9.70 32.64
C THR A 491 27.39 -10.72 33.76
N LYS A 492 27.94 -11.88 33.39
CA LYS A 492 28.29 -12.98 34.30
C LYS A 492 28.89 -12.56 35.66
N ARG A 493 29.69 -11.47 35.70
CA ARG A 493 30.37 -11.00 36.91
C ARG A 493 29.50 -10.18 37.86
N GLN A 494 28.36 -9.71 37.40
CA GLN A 494 27.47 -8.79 38.13
C GLN A 494 26.20 -9.47 38.64
N ILE A 495 25.89 -10.69 38.15
CA ILE A 495 24.66 -11.42 38.47
C ILE A 495 24.83 -12.10 39.82
N PRO A 496 23.93 -11.89 40.80
CA PRO A 496 24.01 -12.56 42.10
C PRO A 496 23.95 -14.09 41.96
N PRO A 497 24.72 -14.83 42.78
CA PRO A 497 24.79 -16.30 42.72
C PRO A 497 23.44 -17.01 42.87
N ALA A 498 22.50 -16.44 43.62
CA ALA A 498 21.18 -17.03 43.83
C ALA A 498 20.32 -17.02 42.58
N THR A 499 20.39 -15.95 41.77
CA THR A 499 19.68 -15.80 40.49
C THR A 499 20.35 -16.62 39.37
N TRP A 500 21.63 -16.85 39.49
CA TRP A 500 22.49 -17.51 38.54
C TRP A 500 22.24 -19.03 38.42
N ASN A 501 21.93 -19.72 39.53
CA ASN A 501 21.98 -21.17 39.54
C ASN A 501 20.83 -21.88 38.82
N ILE A 502 19.70 -21.23 38.63
CA ILE A 502 18.53 -21.88 38.03
C ILE A 502 18.62 -21.88 36.51
N ILE A 503 18.83 -20.73 35.88
CA ILE A 503 18.79 -20.56 34.43
C ILE A 503 20.17 -20.74 33.77
N TYR A 504 21.22 -20.24 34.40
CA TYR A 504 22.58 -20.35 33.87
C TYR A 504 23.08 -21.80 33.83
N GLY A 505 22.73 -22.61 34.82
CA GLY A 505 23.10 -24.04 34.86
C GLY A 505 22.54 -24.84 33.69
N GLU A 506 21.37 -24.48 33.23
CA GLU A 506 20.66 -25.16 32.14
C GLU A 506 21.19 -24.77 30.75
N TYR A 507 21.52 -23.49 30.51
CA TYR A 507 21.80 -22.97 29.16
C TYR A 507 23.22 -22.47 28.93
N LYS A 508 24.12 -22.50 29.94
CA LYS A 508 25.46 -21.92 29.87
C LYS A 508 26.39 -22.47 28.78
N GLU A 509 26.16 -23.68 28.33
CA GLU A 509 27.00 -24.36 27.33
C GLU A 509 26.48 -24.17 25.91
N SER A 510 25.20 -23.82 25.75
CA SER A 510 24.53 -23.67 24.45
C SER A 510 24.30 -22.21 24.04
N LEU A 511 24.15 -21.30 25.01
CA LEU A 511 23.77 -19.92 24.72
C LEU A 511 24.66 -18.89 25.41
N ARG A 512 24.84 -17.75 24.78
CA ARG A 512 25.39 -16.55 25.42
C ARG A 512 24.27 -15.86 26.19
N LEU A 513 24.37 -15.81 27.51
CA LEU A 513 23.34 -15.26 28.40
C LEU A 513 23.62 -13.81 28.79
N CYS A 514 22.59 -12.98 28.90
CA CYS A 514 22.62 -11.71 29.58
C CYS A 514 21.39 -11.55 30.49
N PHE A 515 21.50 -10.71 31.50
CA PHE A 515 20.45 -10.45 32.47
C PHE A 515 20.15 -8.95 32.55
N LEU A 516 18.86 -8.59 32.41
CA LEU A 516 18.35 -7.24 32.59
C LEU A 516 17.65 -7.18 33.96
N PRO A 517 18.26 -6.53 34.99
CA PRO A 517 17.64 -6.44 36.31
C PRO A 517 16.38 -5.55 36.26
N ALA A 518 15.33 -5.98 36.96
CA ALA A 518 14.10 -5.22 37.16
C ALA A 518 14.11 -4.42 38.47
N ASP A 519 15.06 -4.73 39.38
CA ASP A 519 15.27 -4.01 40.64
C ASP A 519 16.74 -3.70 40.86
N GLU A 520 17.03 -2.81 41.81
CA GLU A 520 18.42 -2.39 42.11
C GLU A 520 19.31 -3.52 42.65
N LYS A 521 18.72 -4.53 43.29
CA LYS A 521 19.44 -5.68 43.87
C LYS A 521 19.64 -6.82 42.88
N GLY A 522 18.90 -6.79 41.72
CA GLY A 522 18.92 -7.87 40.75
C GLY A 522 18.29 -9.18 41.23
N GLU A 523 17.39 -9.10 42.22
CA GLU A 523 16.64 -10.26 42.71
C GLU A 523 15.60 -10.71 41.69
N HIS A 524 15.06 -9.72 40.94
CA HIS A 524 14.10 -9.95 39.84
C HIS A 524 14.63 -9.32 38.56
N GLY A 525 14.30 -9.94 37.41
CA GLY A 525 14.70 -9.43 36.11
C GLY A 525 14.40 -10.40 34.97
N TYR A 526 15.06 -10.15 33.85
CA TYR A 526 14.83 -10.90 32.62
C TYR A 526 16.14 -11.47 32.08
N TRP A 527 16.14 -12.77 31.81
CA TRP A 527 17.22 -13.48 31.15
C TRP A 527 16.98 -13.52 29.65
N PHE A 528 18.05 -13.33 28.89
CA PHE A 528 18.03 -13.49 27.43
C PHE A 528 19.19 -14.40 27.02
N GLY A 529 18.89 -15.37 26.16
CA GLY A 529 19.86 -16.27 25.57
C GLY A 529 20.03 -15.99 24.06
N PHE A 530 21.28 -15.95 23.60
CA PHE A 530 21.64 -15.75 22.20
C PHE A 530 22.50 -16.90 21.71
N GLU A 531 22.35 -17.29 20.44
CA GLU A 531 23.29 -18.22 19.81
C GLU A 531 24.69 -17.61 19.80
N SER A 532 25.70 -18.42 20.09
CA SER A 532 27.06 -17.93 20.37
C SER A 532 27.78 -17.30 19.19
N GLU A 533 27.34 -17.60 17.95
CA GLU A 533 28.01 -17.21 16.72
C GLU A 533 27.50 -15.92 16.07
N ILE A 534 26.34 -15.37 16.50
CA ILE A 534 25.71 -14.23 15.83
C ILE A 534 25.79 -12.97 16.69
N GLN A 535 26.51 -11.94 16.20
CA GLN A 535 26.69 -10.66 16.93
C GLN A 535 25.45 -9.77 17.01
N LYS A 536 24.45 -9.98 16.13
CA LYS A 536 23.20 -9.23 16.04
C LYS A 536 22.07 -10.20 15.73
N ALA A 537 21.50 -10.82 16.73
CA ALA A 537 20.33 -11.66 16.57
C ALA A 537 19.36 -11.37 17.70
N SER A 538 18.06 -11.53 17.43
CA SER A 538 17.06 -11.58 18.46
C SER A 538 17.34 -12.75 19.41
N PRO A 539 17.03 -12.65 20.70
CA PRO A 539 17.27 -13.73 21.63
C PRO A 539 16.40 -14.94 21.27
N VAL A 540 16.99 -16.13 21.32
CA VAL A 540 16.29 -17.41 21.14
C VAL A 540 15.59 -17.87 22.43
N PHE A 541 15.90 -17.22 23.54
CA PHE A 541 15.37 -17.54 24.86
C PHE A 541 15.12 -16.27 25.68
N LYS A 542 13.97 -16.24 26.40
CA LYS A 542 13.62 -15.22 27.38
C LYS A 542 12.96 -15.87 28.58
N ALA A 543 13.39 -15.55 29.78
CA ALA A 543 12.73 -15.96 31.03
C ALA A 543 12.71 -14.79 32.04
N ARG A 544 11.67 -14.75 32.86
CA ARG A 544 11.53 -13.83 33.99
C ARG A 544 11.84 -14.58 35.28
N THR A 545 12.60 -13.96 36.16
CA THR A 545 12.86 -14.45 37.54
C THR A 545 12.01 -13.70 38.53
#